data_10a9f8ce88d9a690e08fa3ea9ad5998c
#
_entry.id   10a9f8ce88d9a690e08fa3ea9ad5998c
#
_cell.length_a   1.000
_cell.length_b   1.000
_cell.length_c   1.000
_cell.angle_alpha   90.00
_cell.angle_beta   90.00
_cell.angle_gamma   90.00
#
_symmetry.space_group_name_H-M   'P 1'
#
loop_
_entity.id
_entity.type
_entity.pdbx_description
1 polymer ?
#
loop_
_entity_poly.entity_id
_entity_poly.type
_entity_poly.pdbx_seq_one_letter_code
_entity_poly.pdbx_strand_id
1 'polypeptide(L)'
;MGRQIDPMMMYKVASYYYKDGLSQMEIAEMERISRSQISRILDRARASGMVRVSIALPENKQASQLAETLERRLKLSKVVIAQSAAEERKRAHAIASAAACYLPEALKGCRLVGIGWGQTVYETSLQMPYSRDQDAAVFVPLVGVSGVANPVFQMNTIIDRMAERRRAKGYFLSLPTFRQKMLPMADVDKKRVACLKAYWKKLDAAVFGLGTIRQAERFMQEEASSRFMTTARNSAAQGEILSRFFYEDGRPLQIHDDAIEQLAFRLEDLHKVPKTICLAGGPEKVPVLIQAARCRFFNHLVTDRLTAERMIQTMDGEAAV
;
A
#
# COMPACT_ATOMS: atom_id res chain seq x y z
N MET A 1 -14.93 12.97 38.45
CA MET A 1 -15.61 13.09 37.14
C MET A 1 -14.93 14.22 36.34
N GLY A 2 -14.10 13.91 35.38
CA GLY A 2 -13.45 14.93 34.54
C GLY A 2 -14.45 15.55 33.58
N ARG A 3 -14.61 16.87 33.62
CA ARG A 3 -15.44 17.64 32.67
C ARG A 3 -15.09 17.24 31.26
N GLN A 4 -16.08 16.78 30.52
CA GLN A 4 -15.95 16.45 29.10
C GLN A 4 -15.59 17.77 28.37
N ILE A 5 -14.42 17.79 27.70
CA ILE A 5 -14.01 18.98 26.94
C ILE A 5 -14.88 19.03 25.69
N ASP A 6 -15.48 20.20 25.45
CA ASP A 6 -16.31 20.44 24.27
C ASP A 6 -15.46 20.23 22.98
N PRO A 7 -15.92 19.40 22.04
CA PRO A 7 -15.24 19.19 20.76
C PRO A 7 -14.96 20.47 19.98
N MET A 8 -15.85 21.48 20.05
CA MET A 8 -15.65 22.77 19.39
C MET A 8 -14.54 23.59 20.04
N MET A 9 -14.46 23.56 21.38
CA MET A 9 -13.34 24.17 22.11
C MET A 9 -12.02 23.49 21.78
N MET A 10 -12.02 22.18 21.68
CA MET A 10 -10.85 21.41 21.29
C MET A 10 -10.39 21.76 19.87
N TYR A 11 -11.29 21.86 18.90
CA TYR A 11 -11.02 22.29 17.53
C TYR A 11 -10.47 23.72 17.47
N LYS A 12 -11.07 24.66 18.20
CA LYS A 12 -10.67 26.07 18.26
C LYS A 12 -9.24 26.23 18.79
N VAL A 13 -8.94 25.63 19.94
CA VAL A 13 -7.62 25.65 20.55
C VAL A 13 -6.57 24.98 19.65
N ALA A 14 -6.90 23.85 19.05
CA ALA A 14 -6.01 23.18 18.12
C ALA A 14 -5.76 24.03 16.86
N SER A 15 -6.75 24.72 16.33
CA SER A 15 -6.58 25.63 15.19
C SER A 15 -5.65 26.78 15.51
N TYR A 16 -5.84 27.44 16.62
CA TYR A 16 -4.96 28.55 17.07
C TYR A 16 -3.50 28.08 17.22
N TYR A 17 -3.29 26.90 17.81
CA TYR A 17 -1.92 26.40 18.04
C TYR A 17 -1.25 25.90 16.76
N TYR A 18 -1.94 25.06 15.97
CA TYR A 18 -1.32 24.37 14.82
C TYR A 18 -1.47 25.09 13.48
N LYS A 19 -2.47 25.98 13.32
CA LYS A 19 -2.66 26.72 12.07
C LYS A 19 -2.19 28.16 12.18
N ASP A 20 -2.56 28.80 13.30
CA ASP A 20 -2.31 30.23 13.47
C ASP A 20 -0.98 30.50 14.20
N GLY A 21 -0.31 29.42 14.72
CA GLY A 21 1.01 29.49 15.32
C GLY A 21 1.06 30.16 16.70
N LEU A 22 -0.09 30.35 17.35
CA LEU A 22 -0.15 31.00 18.67
C LEU A 22 0.46 30.09 19.74
N SER A 23 1.14 30.68 20.70
CA SER A 23 1.66 29.97 21.88
C SER A 23 0.53 29.55 22.81
N GLN A 24 0.77 28.51 23.61
CA GLN A 24 -0.21 28.08 24.63
C GLN A 24 -0.55 29.21 25.64
N MET A 25 0.33 30.20 25.83
CA MET A 25 0.11 31.30 26.70
C MET A 25 -0.86 32.32 26.10
N GLU A 26 -0.65 32.71 24.83
CA GLU A 26 -1.54 33.59 24.09
C GLU A 26 -2.95 33.01 23.97
N ILE A 27 -3.05 31.69 23.68
CA ILE A 27 -4.34 31.01 23.63
C ILE A 27 -5.03 31.00 25.01
N ALA A 28 -4.26 30.80 26.09
CA ALA A 28 -4.79 30.81 27.45
C ALA A 28 -5.37 32.18 27.84
N GLU A 29 -4.72 33.25 27.44
CA GLU A 29 -5.21 34.63 27.63
C GLU A 29 -6.46 34.90 26.80
N MET A 30 -6.47 34.52 25.52
CA MET A 30 -7.63 34.70 24.63
C MET A 30 -8.87 33.95 25.10
N GLU A 31 -8.69 32.70 25.53
CA GLU A 31 -9.80 31.84 25.95
C GLU A 31 -10.13 31.95 27.45
N ARG A 32 -9.39 32.76 28.19
CA ARG A 32 -9.54 33.00 29.65
C ARG A 32 -9.53 31.71 30.47
N ILE A 33 -8.62 30.78 30.11
CA ILE A 33 -8.38 29.53 30.84
C ILE A 33 -6.90 29.35 31.09
N SER A 34 -6.53 28.47 32.01
CA SER A 34 -5.14 28.26 32.34
C SER A 34 -4.32 27.62 31.22
N ARG A 35 -3.04 27.92 31.10
CA ARG A 35 -2.09 27.27 30.18
C ARG A 35 -2.12 25.73 30.33
N SER A 36 -2.28 25.23 31.56
CA SER A 36 -2.37 23.79 31.82
C SER A 36 -3.65 23.16 31.24
N GLN A 37 -4.73 23.93 31.14
CA GLN A 37 -5.96 23.49 30.46
C GLN A 37 -5.76 23.46 28.95
N ILE A 38 -5.10 24.48 28.36
CA ILE A 38 -4.73 24.48 26.94
C ILE A 38 -3.89 23.25 26.59
N SER A 39 -2.84 22.96 27.39
CA SER A 39 -2.00 21.75 27.17
C SER A 39 -2.85 20.47 27.16
N ARG A 40 -3.74 20.28 28.15
CA ARG A 40 -4.64 19.11 28.21
C ARG A 40 -5.62 19.04 27.03
N ILE A 41 -6.11 20.19 26.54
CA ILE A 41 -6.97 20.26 25.37
C ILE A 41 -6.20 19.81 24.11
N LEU A 42 -4.97 20.27 23.91
CA LEU A 42 -4.12 19.90 22.79
C LEU A 42 -3.73 18.42 22.84
N ASP A 43 -3.41 17.88 24.02
CA ASP A 43 -3.13 16.45 24.18
C ASP A 43 -4.35 15.59 23.83
N ARG A 44 -5.53 16.03 24.23
CA ARG A 44 -6.77 15.36 23.93
C ARG A 44 -7.15 15.45 22.44
N ALA A 45 -6.88 16.60 21.80
CA ALA A 45 -7.03 16.77 20.36
C ALA A 45 -6.12 15.83 19.55
N ARG A 46 -4.89 15.59 20.04
CA ARG A 46 -3.98 14.58 19.49
C ARG A 46 -4.51 13.15 19.73
N ALA A 47 -4.87 12.84 20.95
CA ALA A 47 -5.37 11.52 21.33
C ALA A 47 -6.68 11.13 20.62
N SER A 48 -7.57 12.10 20.35
CA SER A 48 -8.81 11.89 19.60
C SER A 48 -8.63 11.81 18.08
N GLY A 49 -7.39 12.04 17.57
CA GLY A 49 -7.11 12.08 16.12
C GLY A 49 -7.58 13.37 15.43
N MET A 50 -8.12 14.36 16.16
CA MET A 50 -8.49 15.68 15.63
C MET A 50 -7.26 16.43 15.11
N VAL A 51 -6.11 16.26 15.78
CA VAL A 51 -4.80 16.78 15.35
C VAL A 51 -3.89 15.62 14.96
N ARG A 52 -3.34 15.70 13.76
CA ARG A 52 -2.30 14.79 13.27
C ARG A 52 -1.10 15.60 12.88
N VAL A 53 0.03 15.30 13.49
CA VAL A 53 1.32 15.91 13.16
C VAL A 53 2.05 14.94 12.25
N SER A 54 2.33 15.36 11.02
CA SER A 54 3.24 14.66 10.13
C SER A 54 4.57 15.39 10.13
N ILE A 55 5.66 14.69 10.42
CA ILE A 55 7.01 15.22 10.32
C ILE A 55 7.53 14.84 8.93
N ALA A 56 7.68 15.84 8.06
CA ALA A 56 8.36 15.63 6.79
C ALA A 56 9.84 15.34 7.06
N LEU A 57 10.36 14.28 6.43
CA LEU A 57 11.80 14.00 6.48
C LEU A 57 12.53 15.15 5.78
N PRO A 58 13.63 15.68 6.34
CA PRO A 58 14.47 16.62 5.63
C PRO A 58 14.96 15.98 4.33
N GLU A 59 15.08 16.76 3.26
CA GLU A 59 15.65 16.30 1.99
C GLU A 59 17.02 15.69 2.24
N ASN A 60 17.09 14.36 2.19
CA ASN A 60 18.32 13.63 2.33
C ASN A 60 18.94 13.50 0.93
N LYS A 61 19.98 14.29 0.65
CA LYS A 61 20.69 14.25 -0.65
C LYS A 61 21.07 12.83 -1.09
N GLN A 62 21.46 11.97 -0.14
CA GLN A 62 21.76 10.56 -0.44
C GLN A 62 20.53 9.78 -0.89
N ALA A 63 19.37 9.98 -0.24
CA ALA A 63 18.14 9.33 -0.63
C ALA A 63 17.70 9.79 -2.03
N SER A 64 17.84 11.08 -2.34
CA SER A 64 17.53 11.61 -3.67
C SER A 64 18.44 11.01 -4.74
N GLN A 65 19.73 10.91 -4.49
CA GLN A 65 20.70 10.28 -5.42
C GLN A 65 20.43 8.81 -5.66
N LEU A 66 20.08 8.05 -4.61
CA LEU A 66 19.67 6.64 -4.73
C LEU A 66 18.40 6.50 -5.58
N ALA A 67 17.40 7.36 -5.33
CA ALA A 67 16.15 7.37 -6.08
C ALA A 67 16.41 7.64 -7.56
N GLU A 68 17.12 8.72 -7.91
CA GLU A 68 17.48 9.08 -9.28
C GLU A 68 18.29 7.96 -9.99
N THR A 69 19.18 7.30 -9.27
CA THR A 69 19.95 6.19 -9.83
C THR A 69 19.06 5.00 -10.18
N LEU A 70 18.11 4.64 -9.31
CA LEU A 70 17.17 3.56 -9.57
C LEU A 70 16.18 3.94 -10.67
N GLU A 71 15.64 5.17 -10.66
CA GLU A 71 14.76 5.70 -11.72
C GLU A 71 15.41 5.56 -13.08
N ARG A 72 16.67 5.99 -13.23
CA ARG A 72 17.42 5.90 -14.48
C ARG A 72 17.73 4.46 -14.90
N ARG A 73 18.26 3.63 -13.98
CA ARG A 73 18.71 2.27 -14.30
C ARG A 73 17.57 1.32 -14.61
N LEU A 74 16.47 1.44 -13.89
CA LEU A 74 15.30 0.57 -14.02
C LEU A 74 14.19 1.21 -14.86
N LYS A 75 14.41 2.42 -15.40
CA LYS A 75 13.42 3.19 -16.18
C LYS A 75 12.09 3.36 -15.42
N LEU A 76 12.20 3.65 -14.12
CA LEU A 76 11.06 3.95 -13.28
C LEU A 76 10.69 5.44 -13.39
N SER A 77 9.40 5.74 -13.29
CA SER A 77 8.91 7.12 -13.32
C SER A 77 9.17 7.83 -12.00
N LYS A 78 9.15 7.08 -10.86
CA LYS A 78 9.41 7.64 -9.54
C LYS A 78 9.89 6.57 -8.55
N VAL A 79 10.90 6.92 -7.74
CA VAL A 79 11.33 6.14 -6.59
C VAL A 79 11.26 7.01 -5.34
N VAL A 80 10.67 6.48 -4.28
CA VAL A 80 10.59 7.11 -2.96
C VAL A 80 11.36 6.26 -1.97
N ILE A 81 12.34 6.86 -1.31
CA ILE A 81 13.22 6.18 -0.37
C ILE A 81 12.79 6.50 1.07
N ALA A 82 12.32 5.48 1.78
CA ALA A 82 12.04 5.53 3.21
C ALA A 82 13.32 5.32 4.03
N GLN A 83 13.27 5.68 5.31
CA GLN A 83 14.33 5.33 6.25
C GLN A 83 14.43 3.81 6.40
N SER A 84 15.66 3.32 6.54
CA SER A 84 15.89 1.89 6.76
C SER A 84 15.65 1.48 8.21
N ALA A 85 15.14 0.26 8.37
CA ALA A 85 15.11 -0.44 9.63
C ALA A 85 15.57 -1.89 9.41
N ALA A 86 16.37 -2.42 10.34
CA ALA A 86 16.87 -3.79 10.24
C ALA A 86 15.74 -4.83 10.40
N GLU A 87 14.81 -4.56 11.32
CA GLU A 87 13.67 -5.40 11.59
C GLU A 87 12.60 -5.28 10.48
N GLU A 88 12.14 -6.41 9.94
CA GLU A 88 11.18 -6.47 8.83
C GLU A 88 9.90 -5.64 9.12
N ARG A 89 9.36 -5.75 10.32
CA ARG A 89 8.14 -5.02 10.70
C ARG A 89 8.35 -3.50 10.74
N LYS A 90 9.46 -3.05 11.30
CA LYS A 90 9.79 -1.61 11.35
C LYS A 90 10.09 -1.06 9.96
N ARG A 91 10.72 -1.86 9.10
CA ARG A 91 10.96 -1.52 7.69
C ARG A 91 9.65 -1.38 6.92
N ALA A 92 8.73 -2.34 7.05
CA ALA A 92 7.41 -2.25 6.44
C ALA A 92 6.65 -1.00 6.90
N HIS A 93 6.73 -0.66 8.18
CA HIS A 93 6.15 0.56 8.75
C HIS A 93 6.77 1.84 8.16
N ALA A 94 8.09 1.89 8.03
CA ALA A 94 8.78 3.05 7.43
C ALA A 94 8.42 3.25 5.95
N ILE A 95 8.39 2.16 5.17
CA ILE A 95 7.95 2.20 3.76
C ILE A 95 6.49 2.64 3.67
N ALA A 96 5.62 2.13 4.54
CA ALA A 96 4.22 2.51 4.59
C ALA A 96 4.02 4.00 4.94
N SER A 97 4.85 4.54 5.83
CA SER A 97 4.83 5.97 6.18
C SER A 97 5.21 6.85 4.99
N ALA A 98 6.27 6.47 4.27
CA ALA A 98 6.68 7.17 3.06
C ALA A 98 5.61 7.05 1.94
N ALA A 99 5.01 5.87 1.78
CA ALA A 99 3.91 5.66 0.84
C ALA A 99 2.67 6.49 1.21
N ALA A 100 2.33 6.58 2.49
CA ALA A 100 1.19 7.38 2.97
C ALA A 100 1.36 8.89 2.68
N CYS A 101 2.60 9.38 2.71
CA CYS A 101 2.91 10.76 2.30
C CYS A 101 2.90 10.94 0.77
N TYR A 102 3.34 9.93 0.03
CA TYR A 102 3.48 9.98 -1.42
C TYR A 102 2.17 9.78 -2.18
N LEU A 103 1.38 8.79 -1.79
CA LEU A 103 0.17 8.39 -2.51
C LEU A 103 -0.86 9.51 -2.73
N PRO A 104 -1.12 10.43 -1.79
CA PRO A 104 -2.07 11.51 -2.00
C PRO A 104 -1.79 12.33 -3.26
N GLU A 105 -0.55 12.67 -3.52
CA GLU A 105 -0.16 13.42 -4.73
C GLU A 105 -0.05 12.49 -5.95
N ALA A 106 0.51 11.30 -5.80
CA ALA A 106 0.65 10.33 -6.89
C ALA A 106 -0.70 9.91 -7.49
N LEU A 107 -1.74 9.82 -6.66
CA LEU A 107 -3.09 9.41 -7.07
C LEU A 107 -3.99 10.59 -7.45
N LYS A 108 -3.48 11.81 -7.44
CA LYS A 108 -4.26 12.99 -7.82
C LYS A 108 -4.74 12.88 -9.26
N GLY A 109 -6.03 13.11 -9.47
CA GLY A 109 -6.67 12.99 -10.78
C GLY A 109 -6.99 11.57 -11.24
N CYS A 110 -6.56 10.52 -10.51
CA CYS A 110 -6.95 9.15 -10.79
C CYS A 110 -8.43 8.94 -10.41
N ARG A 111 -9.21 8.39 -11.30
CA ARG A 111 -10.63 8.05 -11.06
C ARG A 111 -10.82 6.62 -10.60
N LEU A 112 -9.94 5.73 -11.00
CA LEU A 112 -10.06 4.31 -10.71
C LEU A 112 -8.71 3.77 -10.24
N VAL A 113 -8.66 3.35 -8.98
CA VAL A 113 -7.43 2.92 -8.30
C VAL A 113 -7.56 1.49 -7.84
N GLY A 114 -6.75 0.60 -8.39
CA GLY A 114 -6.64 -0.79 -7.97
C GLY A 114 -5.77 -0.92 -6.73
N ILE A 115 -6.22 -1.69 -5.75
CA ILE A 115 -5.49 -1.94 -4.51
C ILE A 115 -5.23 -3.43 -4.35
N GLY A 116 -3.98 -3.78 -4.13
CA GLY A 116 -3.56 -5.11 -3.72
C GLY A 116 -3.48 -5.24 -2.19
N TRP A 117 -3.13 -6.41 -1.74
CA TRP A 117 -2.95 -6.72 -0.31
C TRP A 117 -1.49 -6.74 0.12
N GLY A 118 -1.25 -7.01 1.39
CA GLY A 118 0.06 -7.23 2.00
C GLY A 118 0.37 -6.27 3.14
N GLN A 119 1.36 -6.64 3.95
CA GLN A 119 1.72 -5.90 5.17
C GLN A 119 1.94 -4.40 4.91
N THR A 120 2.75 -4.05 3.91
CA THR A 120 3.08 -2.65 3.63
C THR A 120 1.86 -1.87 3.13
N VAL A 121 1.01 -2.48 2.29
CA VAL A 121 -0.22 -1.84 1.79
C VAL A 121 -1.22 -1.61 2.93
N TYR A 122 -1.39 -2.61 3.81
CA TYR A 122 -2.23 -2.49 4.99
C TYR A 122 -1.75 -1.37 5.92
N GLU A 123 -0.46 -1.37 6.26
CA GLU A 123 0.16 -0.33 7.09
C GLU A 123 0.01 1.08 6.45
N THR A 124 0.13 1.16 5.12
CA THR A 124 -0.10 2.40 4.38
C THR A 124 -1.54 2.89 4.57
N SER A 125 -2.53 1.99 4.49
CA SER A 125 -3.93 2.34 4.69
C SER A 125 -4.22 2.94 6.08
N LEU A 126 -3.45 2.51 7.10
CA LEU A 126 -3.55 3.04 8.45
C LEU A 126 -2.94 4.44 8.59
N GLN A 127 -1.89 4.73 7.82
CA GLN A 127 -1.07 5.94 7.95
C GLN A 127 -1.46 7.05 6.96
N MET A 128 -2.25 6.74 5.92
CA MET A 128 -2.69 7.76 4.96
C MET A 128 -3.38 8.93 5.65
N PRO A 129 -3.04 10.19 5.30
CA PRO A 129 -3.71 11.36 5.82
C PRO A 129 -5.15 11.46 5.31
N TYR A 130 -6.01 12.07 6.10
CA TYR A 130 -7.37 12.41 5.62
C TYR A 130 -7.29 13.54 4.60
N SER A 131 -7.96 13.34 3.46
CA SER A 131 -8.18 14.41 2.48
C SER A 131 -9.19 15.43 3.03
N ARG A 132 -8.95 16.71 2.74
CA ARG A 132 -9.93 17.77 3.03
C ARG A 132 -11.06 17.77 2.02
N ASP A 133 -10.73 17.48 0.76
CA ASP A 133 -11.64 17.50 -0.36
C ASP A 133 -12.19 16.11 -0.64
N GLN A 134 -13.40 16.06 -1.18
CA GLN A 134 -13.98 14.82 -1.67
C GLN A 134 -13.21 14.37 -2.92
N ASP A 135 -12.77 13.12 -2.93
CA ASP A 135 -12.14 12.52 -4.08
C ASP A 135 -13.18 11.79 -4.95
N ALA A 136 -13.14 12.04 -6.24
CA ALA A 136 -14.02 11.35 -7.19
C ALA A 136 -13.55 9.91 -7.49
N ALA A 137 -12.45 9.47 -6.91
CA ALA A 137 -11.87 8.16 -7.13
C ALA A 137 -12.78 7.01 -6.61
N VAL A 138 -12.63 5.87 -7.25
CA VAL A 138 -13.16 4.58 -6.79
C VAL A 138 -11.99 3.65 -6.55
N PHE A 139 -11.86 3.16 -5.32
CA PHE A 139 -10.87 2.15 -4.97
C PHE A 139 -11.45 0.76 -5.19
N VAL A 140 -10.75 -0.07 -5.95
CA VAL A 140 -11.21 -1.42 -6.31
C VAL A 140 -10.18 -2.48 -5.93
N PRO A 141 -10.59 -3.70 -5.51
CA PRO A 141 -9.65 -4.76 -5.20
C PRO A 141 -8.99 -5.31 -6.46
N LEU A 142 -7.70 -5.61 -6.38
CA LEU A 142 -6.95 -6.31 -7.42
C LEU A 142 -6.93 -7.83 -7.22
N VAL A 143 -7.39 -8.29 -6.06
CA VAL A 143 -7.55 -9.71 -5.71
C VAL A 143 -8.86 -9.91 -4.97
N GLY A 144 -9.32 -11.14 -4.88
CA GLY A 144 -10.47 -11.50 -4.06
C GLY A 144 -10.21 -11.30 -2.56
N VAL A 145 -11.18 -11.64 -1.71
CA VAL A 145 -10.97 -11.62 -0.26
C VAL A 145 -10.20 -12.84 0.20
N SER A 146 -9.63 -12.74 1.40
CA SER A 146 -8.97 -13.83 2.11
C SER A 146 -9.87 -14.33 3.25
N GLY A 147 -9.93 -15.64 3.46
CA GLY A 147 -10.54 -16.27 4.63
C GLY A 147 -9.69 -16.19 5.89
N VAL A 148 -8.40 -15.86 5.75
CA VAL A 148 -7.46 -15.76 6.87
C VAL A 148 -7.82 -14.57 7.76
N ALA A 149 -7.88 -14.78 9.07
CA ALA A 149 -8.26 -13.75 10.05
C ALA A 149 -7.23 -12.60 10.20
N ASN A 150 -6.12 -12.62 9.47
CA ASN A 150 -5.10 -11.59 9.53
C ASN A 150 -5.53 -10.33 8.76
N PRO A 151 -5.60 -9.14 9.40
CA PRO A 151 -6.07 -7.90 8.78
C PRO A 151 -5.31 -7.47 7.52
N VAL A 152 -4.04 -7.86 7.37
CA VAL A 152 -3.22 -7.50 6.19
C VAL A 152 -3.71 -8.13 4.89
N PHE A 153 -4.56 -9.16 4.98
CA PHE A 153 -5.19 -9.84 3.85
C PHE A 153 -6.68 -9.50 3.71
N GLN A 154 -7.24 -8.69 4.61
CA GLN A 154 -8.64 -8.28 4.56
C GLN A 154 -8.81 -7.15 3.54
N MET A 155 -8.98 -7.53 2.28
CA MET A 155 -9.01 -6.61 1.14
C MET A 155 -10.05 -5.50 1.29
N ASN A 156 -11.26 -5.85 1.74
CA ASN A 156 -12.33 -4.87 1.95
C ASN A 156 -11.98 -3.86 3.05
N THR A 157 -11.28 -4.29 4.10
CA THR A 157 -10.82 -3.39 5.18
C THR A 157 -9.75 -2.40 4.67
N ILE A 158 -8.84 -2.86 3.81
CA ILE A 158 -7.81 -2.00 3.21
C ILE A 158 -8.47 -0.95 2.31
N ILE A 159 -9.41 -1.38 1.45
CA ILE A 159 -10.14 -0.50 0.54
C ILE A 159 -10.98 0.52 1.31
N ASP A 160 -11.74 0.07 2.30
CA ASP A 160 -12.58 0.94 3.13
C ASP A 160 -11.76 2.06 3.77
N ARG A 161 -10.64 1.71 4.41
CA ARG A 161 -9.73 2.69 5.02
C ARG A 161 -9.15 3.68 4.01
N MET A 162 -8.66 3.20 2.86
CA MET A 162 -8.10 4.09 1.84
C MET A 162 -9.16 5.01 1.25
N ALA A 163 -10.37 4.49 1.00
CA ALA A 163 -11.49 5.25 0.51
C ALA A 163 -11.96 6.31 1.53
N GLU A 164 -12.10 5.92 2.81
CA GLU A 164 -12.45 6.85 3.90
C GLU A 164 -11.41 7.99 4.01
N ARG A 165 -10.11 7.65 4.03
CA ARG A 165 -9.02 8.64 4.12
C ARG A 165 -9.01 9.63 2.97
N ARG A 166 -9.41 9.20 1.79
CA ARG A 166 -9.49 10.03 0.60
C ARG A 166 -10.86 10.66 0.41
N ARG A 167 -11.87 10.35 1.24
CA ARG A 167 -13.27 10.71 1.04
C ARG A 167 -13.78 10.27 -0.34
N ALA A 168 -13.35 9.12 -0.77
CA ALA A 168 -13.60 8.46 -2.04
C ALA A 168 -14.58 7.30 -1.87
N LYS A 169 -14.88 6.58 -2.95
CA LYS A 169 -15.73 5.38 -2.94
C LYS A 169 -14.89 4.11 -2.91
N GLY A 170 -15.32 3.10 -2.14
CA GLY A 170 -14.78 1.74 -2.16
C GLY A 170 -15.69 0.80 -2.94
N TYR A 171 -15.09 -0.10 -3.73
CA TYR A 171 -15.79 -1.24 -4.31
C TYR A 171 -15.46 -2.48 -3.49
N PHE A 172 -16.48 -3.11 -2.92
CA PHE A 172 -16.31 -4.25 -2.02
C PHE A 172 -16.71 -5.56 -2.70
N LEU A 173 -15.95 -6.61 -2.41
CA LEU A 173 -16.15 -7.93 -2.97
C LEU A 173 -16.23 -8.95 -1.83
N SER A 174 -17.09 -9.97 -1.97
CA SER A 174 -17.22 -11.06 -0.98
C SER A 174 -16.71 -12.40 -1.52
N LEU A 175 -16.10 -12.40 -2.71
CA LEU A 175 -15.59 -13.61 -3.32
C LEU A 175 -14.11 -13.82 -2.99
N PRO A 176 -13.72 -15.08 -2.65
CA PRO A 176 -12.35 -15.38 -2.30
C PRO A 176 -11.41 -15.29 -3.52
N THR A 177 -10.11 -15.03 -3.23
CA THR A 177 -9.04 -15.05 -4.23
C THR A 177 -8.94 -16.41 -4.92
N PHE A 178 -9.05 -17.49 -4.15
CA PHE A 178 -9.03 -18.87 -4.63
C PHE A 178 -10.40 -19.51 -4.39
N ARG A 179 -11.14 -19.80 -5.46
CA ARG A 179 -12.48 -20.35 -5.40
C ARG A 179 -12.52 -21.74 -6.03
N GLN A 180 -13.23 -22.67 -5.40
CA GLN A 180 -13.49 -23.98 -6.00
C GLN A 180 -14.41 -23.83 -7.22
N LYS A 181 -13.96 -24.28 -8.37
CA LYS A 181 -14.73 -24.22 -9.64
C LYS A 181 -16.05 -24.98 -9.58
N MET A 182 -16.06 -26.08 -8.82
CA MET A 182 -17.26 -26.92 -8.67
C MET A 182 -18.40 -26.21 -7.92
N LEU A 183 -18.09 -25.22 -7.08
CA LEU A 183 -19.11 -24.48 -6.35
C LEU A 183 -19.78 -23.47 -7.32
N PRO A 184 -21.10 -23.54 -7.49
CA PRO A 184 -21.80 -22.60 -8.35
C PRO A 184 -21.65 -21.17 -7.80
N MET A 185 -21.47 -20.24 -8.71
CA MET A 185 -21.46 -18.81 -8.35
C MET A 185 -22.87 -18.26 -8.54
N ALA A 186 -23.38 -17.56 -7.52
CA ALA A 186 -24.66 -16.87 -7.61
C ALA A 186 -24.63 -15.82 -8.75
N ASP A 187 -25.74 -15.56 -9.39
CA ASP A 187 -25.77 -14.61 -10.52
C ASP A 187 -25.41 -13.16 -10.08
N VAL A 188 -25.72 -12.80 -8.85
CA VAL A 188 -25.31 -11.52 -8.28
C VAL A 188 -23.79 -11.42 -8.21
N ASP A 189 -23.09 -12.49 -7.85
CA ASP A 189 -21.65 -12.53 -7.77
C ASP A 189 -20.98 -12.56 -9.15
N LYS A 190 -21.57 -13.26 -10.11
CA LYS A 190 -21.12 -13.20 -11.52
C LYS A 190 -21.18 -11.76 -12.04
N LYS A 191 -22.26 -11.04 -11.76
CA LYS A 191 -22.40 -9.62 -12.13
C LYS A 191 -21.35 -8.75 -11.45
N ARG A 192 -21.10 -8.96 -10.15
CA ARG A 192 -20.04 -8.24 -9.40
C ARG A 192 -18.65 -8.48 -9.96
N VAL A 193 -18.31 -9.74 -10.27
CA VAL A 193 -17.03 -10.08 -10.91
C VAL A 193 -16.91 -9.45 -12.28
N ALA A 194 -17.95 -9.46 -13.08
CA ALA A 194 -17.96 -8.83 -14.40
C ALA A 194 -17.73 -7.31 -14.27
N CYS A 195 -18.40 -6.65 -13.33
CA CYS A 195 -18.19 -5.24 -13.03
C CYS A 195 -16.75 -4.95 -12.58
N LEU A 196 -16.20 -5.76 -11.66
CA LEU A 196 -14.82 -5.64 -11.21
C LEU A 196 -13.82 -5.79 -12.37
N LYS A 197 -14.00 -6.80 -13.22
CA LYS A 197 -13.17 -7.00 -14.41
C LYS A 197 -13.28 -5.85 -15.42
N ALA A 198 -14.45 -5.20 -15.50
CA ALA A 198 -14.63 -3.99 -16.32
C ALA A 198 -13.87 -2.78 -15.72
N TYR A 199 -13.83 -2.63 -14.39
CA TYR A 199 -12.99 -1.65 -13.72
C TYR A 199 -11.50 -1.93 -13.97
N TRP A 200 -11.05 -3.18 -13.85
CA TRP A 200 -9.65 -3.55 -14.10
C TRP A 200 -9.14 -3.12 -15.47
N LYS A 201 -9.99 -3.09 -16.49
CA LYS A 201 -9.63 -2.63 -17.84
C LYS A 201 -9.41 -1.12 -17.96
N LYS A 202 -9.80 -0.34 -16.95
CA LYS A 202 -9.81 1.13 -16.98
C LYS A 202 -9.06 1.76 -15.80
N LEU A 203 -8.18 0.99 -15.14
CA LEU A 203 -7.42 1.49 -14.02
C LEU A 203 -6.51 2.66 -14.43
N ASP A 204 -6.56 3.73 -13.67
CA ASP A 204 -5.61 4.85 -13.78
C ASP A 204 -4.36 4.58 -12.94
N ALA A 205 -4.53 3.87 -11.82
CA ALA A 205 -3.43 3.48 -10.95
C ALA A 205 -3.67 2.12 -10.31
N ALA A 206 -2.58 1.44 -9.94
CA ALA A 206 -2.57 0.22 -9.14
C ALA A 206 -1.52 0.35 -8.03
N VAL A 207 -1.89 0.04 -6.78
CA VAL A 207 -0.99 0.07 -5.62
C VAL A 207 -0.95 -1.35 -5.03
N PHE A 208 0.24 -1.92 -4.91
CA PHE A 208 0.39 -3.31 -4.46
C PHE A 208 1.75 -3.56 -3.81
N GLY A 209 1.82 -4.66 -3.07
CA GLY A 209 3.06 -5.20 -2.53
C GLY A 209 3.73 -6.18 -3.49
N LEU A 210 4.98 -6.53 -3.17
CA LEU A 210 5.72 -7.60 -3.83
C LEU A 210 6.30 -8.52 -2.77
N GLY A 211 6.19 -9.82 -3.01
CA GLY A 211 6.69 -10.86 -2.14
C GLY A 211 7.63 -11.84 -2.84
N THR A 212 8.37 -12.61 -2.06
CA THR A 212 9.06 -13.82 -2.51
C THR A 212 8.11 -15.01 -2.42
N ILE A 213 8.40 -16.11 -3.13
CA ILE A 213 7.62 -17.36 -3.02
C ILE A 213 7.51 -17.81 -1.56
N ARG A 214 8.62 -17.77 -0.82
CA ARG A 214 8.66 -18.15 0.59
C ARG A 214 7.75 -17.32 1.49
N GLN A 215 7.60 -16.03 1.18
CA GLN A 215 6.65 -15.17 1.89
C GLN A 215 5.21 -15.49 1.49
N ALA A 216 4.96 -15.68 0.20
CA ALA A 216 3.65 -16.05 -0.31
C ALA A 216 3.12 -17.37 0.28
N GLU A 217 3.99 -18.36 0.47
CA GLU A 217 3.63 -19.62 1.12
C GLU A 217 2.97 -19.42 2.49
N ARG A 218 3.53 -18.54 3.32
CA ARG A 218 2.99 -18.29 4.67
C ARG A 218 1.56 -17.75 4.65
N PHE A 219 1.15 -17.15 3.54
CA PHE A 219 -0.13 -16.47 3.43
C PHE A 219 -1.15 -17.27 2.63
N MET A 220 -0.70 -18.04 1.65
CA MET A 220 -1.58 -18.75 0.73
C MET A 220 -1.84 -20.21 1.14
N GLN A 221 -1.11 -20.74 2.13
CA GLN A 221 -1.24 -22.14 2.56
C GLN A 221 -2.67 -22.52 2.99
N GLU A 222 -3.41 -21.59 3.56
CA GLU A 222 -4.77 -21.84 4.02
C GLU A 222 -5.84 -21.65 2.93
N GLU A 223 -5.49 -21.00 1.82
CA GLU A 223 -6.46 -20.58 0.81
C GLU A 223 -6.25 -21.22 -0.55
N ALA A 224 -5.00 -21.37 -0.96
CA ALA A 224 -4.65 -22.06 -2.18
C ALA A 224 -4.64 -23.57 -1.98
N SER A 225 -4.94 -24.34 -3.04
CA SER A 225 -4.79 -25.79 -2.96
C SER A 225 -3.33 -26.17 -2.68
N SER A 226 -3.15 -27.31 -2.00
CA SER A 226 -1.81 -27.86 -1.78
C SER A 226 -1.05 -28.11 -3.09
N ARG A 227 -1.77 -28.48 -4.15
CA ARG A 227 -1.22 -28.64 -5.51
C ARG A 227 -0.73 -27.31 -6.06
N PHE A 228 -1.49 -26.22 -5.90
CA PHE A 228 -1.13 -24.88 -6.34
C PHE A 228 0.19 -24.44 -5.68
N MET A 229 0.28 -24.56 -4.35
CA MET A 229 1.47 -24.16 -3.61
C MET A 229 2.68 -25.05 -3.88
N THR A 230 2.47 -26.37 -4.02
CA THR A 230 3.57 -27.28 -4.37
C THR A 230 4.11 -26.98 -5.78
N THR A 231 3.24 -26.67 -6.74
CA THR A 231 3.66 -26.28 -8.08
C THR A 231 4.45 -24.97 -8.04
N ALA A 232 4.01 -23.97 -7.29
CA ALA A 232 4.72 -22.71 -7.13
C ALA A 232 6.11 -22.92 -6.51
N ARG A 233 6.20 -23.71 -5.44
CA ARG A 233 7.44 -24.01 -4.73
C ARG A 233 8.45 -24.74 -5.60
N ASN A 234 8.01 -25.71 -6.37
CA ASN A 234 8.87 -26.55 -7.22
C ASN A 234 9.20 -25.87 -8.56
N SER A 235 8.63 -24.69 -8.83
CA SER A 235 8.93 -23.93 -10.02
C SER A 235 10.19 -23.07 -9.83
N ALA A 236 10.76 -22.60 -10.95
CA ALA A 236 11.82 -21.60 -10.95
C ALA A 236 11.27 -20.15 -10.89
N ALA A 237 10.01 -19.96 -10.47
CA ALA A 237 9.46 -18.64 -10.29
C ALA A 237 10.21 -17.88 -9.19
N GLN A 238 10.33 -16.55 -9.34
CA GLN A 238 11.18 -15.73 -8.47
C GLN A 238 10.36 -14.99 -7.42
N GLY A 239 9.20 -14.45 -7.80
CA GLY A 239 8.42 -13.59 -6.94
C GLY A 239 6.93 -13.72 -7.10
N GLU A 240 6.23 -12.96 -6.26
CA GLU A 240 4.78 -12.91 -6.21
C GLU A 240 4.30 -11.45 -6.23
N ILE A 241 3.31 -11.17 -7.07
CA ILE A 241 2.52 -9.95 -7.08
C ILE A 241 1.05 -10.35 -7.25
N LEU A 242 0.17 -9.86 -6.36
CA LEU A 242 -1.27 -10.07 -6.44
C LEU A 242 -1.67 -11.56 -6.50
N SER A 243 -1.04 -12.38 -5.69
CA SER A 243 -1.23 -13.85 -5.65
C SER A 243 -0.80 -14.59 -6.93
N ARG A 244 -0.05 -13.92 -7.81
CA ARG A 244 0.48 -14.51 -9.02
C ARG A 244 2.00 -14.58 -8.95
N PHE A 245 2.54 -15.75 -9.29
CA PHE A 245 3.97 -15.97 -9.37
C PHE A 245 4.50 -15.65 -10.76
N PHE A 246 5.77 -15.27 -10.85
CA PHE A 246 6.41 -14.96 -12.12
C PHE A 246 7.85 -15.43 -12.15
N TYR A 247 8.32 -15.78 -13.35
CA TYR A 247 9.67 -16.16 -13.66
C TYR A 247 10.58 -14.94 -13.85
N GLU A 248 11.88 -15.20 -13.96
CA GLU A 248 12.88 -14.18 -14.20
C GLU A 248 12.62 -13.32 -15.45
N ASP A 249 12.09 -13.90 -16.49
CA ASP A 249 11.74 -13.21 -17.74
C ASP A 249 10.38 -12.49 -17.67
N GLY A 250 9.71 -12.48 -16.52
CA GLY A 250 8.42 -11.86 -16.29
C GLY A 250 7.22 -12.68 -16.74
N ARG A 251 7.43 -13.85 -17.32
CA ARG A 251 6.30 -14.73 -17.63
C ARG A 251 5.60 -15.15 -16.35
N PRO A 252 4.26 -15.03 -16.27
CA PRO A 252 3.52 -15.55 -15.14
C PRO A 252 3.61 -17.08 -15.09
N LEU A 253 3.81 -17.61 -13.88
CA LEU A 253 3.68 -19.04 -13.66
C LEU A 253 2.22 -19.45 -13.86
N GLN A 254 1.99 -20.28 -14.87
CA GLN A 254 0.69 -20.85 -15.14
C GLN A 254 0.50 -22.10 -14.26
N ILE A 255 -0.37 -21.99 -13.27
CA ILE A 255 -0.74 -23.14 -12.44
C ILE A 255 -2.11 -23.64 -12.90
N HIS A 256 -2.10 -24.74 -13.60
CA HIS A 256 -3.32 -25.43 -14.01
C HIS A 256 -3.86 -26.24 -12.83
N ASP A 257 -4.88 -25.72 -12.20
CA ASP A 257 -5.66 -26.40 -11.18
C ASP A 257 -7.12 -26.49 -11.64
N ASP A 258 -7.56 -27.70 -11.95
CA ASP A 258 -8.92 -27.92 -12.44
C ASP A 258 -9.97 -27.68 -11.36
N ALA A 259 -9.56 -27.73 -10.10
CA ALA A 259 -10.44 -27.52 -8.96
C ALA A 259 -10.57 -26.05 -8.56
N ILE A 260 -9.59 -25.20 -8.89
CA ILE A 260 -9.50 -23.82 -8.38
C ILE A 260 -9.56 -22.79 -9.51
N GLU A 261 -10.37 -21.75 -9.31
CA GLU A 261 -10.35 -20.53 -10.10
C GLU A 261 -9.75 -19.40 -9.26
N GLN A 262 -8.83 -18.65 -9.83
CA GLN A 262 -8.17 -17.53 -9.18
C GLN A 262 -8.78 -16.19 -9.59
N LEU A 263 -9.31 -15.43 -8.63
CA LEU A 263 -9.79 -14.06 -8.81
C LEU A 263 -8.70 -13.08 -8.43
N ALA A 264 -7.82 -12.77 -9.36
CA ALA A 264 -6.70 -11.85 -9.20
C ALA A 264 -6.41 -11.13 -10.51
N PHE A 265 -6.00 -9.87 -10.42
CA PHE A 265 -5.55 -9.08 -11.57
C PHE A 265 -4.38 -9.78 -12.28
N ARG A 266 -4.32 -9.67 -13.59
CA ARG A 266 -3.29 -10.34 -14.38
C ARG A 266 -2.02 -9.52 -14.41
N LEU A 267 -0.85 -10.15 -14.22
CA LEU A 267 0.44 -9.46 -14.26
C LEU A 267 0.70 -8.84 -15.63
N GLU A 268 0.28 -9.51 -16.70
CA GLU A 268 0.41 -9.04 -18.08
C GLU A 268 -0.41 -7.78 -18.37
N ASP A 269 -1.36 -7.44 -17.50
CA ASP A 269 -2.16 -6.23 -17.68
C ASP A 269 -1.60 -5.05 -16.86
N LEU A 270 -0.62 -5.27 -15.97
CA LEU A 270 0.01 -4.20 -15.18
C LEU A 270 0.64 -3.11 -16.04
N HIS A 271 1.28 -3.49 -17.15
CA HIS A 271 1.90 -2.50 -18.06
C HIS A 271 0.89 -1.63 -18.82
N LYS A 272 -0.40 -1.97 -18.79
CA LYS A 272 -1.48 -1.15 -19.35
C LYS A 272 -1.99 -0.09 -18.37
N VAL A 273 -1.64 -0.22 -17.09
CA VAL A 273 -2.04 0.73 -16.05
C VAL A 273 -1.04 1.88 -16.03
N PRO A 274 -1.48 3.14 -16.20
CA PRO A 274 -0.58 4.29 -16.30
C PRO A 274 0.35 4.46 -15.10
N LYS A 275 -0.15 4.23 -13.88
CA LYS A 275 0.63 4.31 -12.63
C LYS A 275 0.55 3.00 -11.87
N THR A 276 1.64 2.26 -11.84
CA THR A 276 1.78 1.03 -11.04
C THR A 276 2.77 1.28 -9.92
N ILE A 277 2.30 1.27 -8.68
CA ILE A 277 3.05 1.69 -7.50
C ILE A 277 3.30 0.46 -6.62
N CYS A 278 4.55 0.03 -6.58
CA CYS A 278 5.00 -1.07 -5.75
C CYS A 278 5.48 -0.57 -4.38
N LEU A 279 4.96 -1.15 -3.32
CA LEU A 279 5.34 -0.85 -1.93
C LEU A 279 6.07 -2.06 -1.35
N ALA A 280 7.39 -2.09 -1.47
CA ALA A 280 8.16 -3.25 -1.03
C ALA A 280 9.61 -2.89 -0.67
N GLY A 281 10.17 -3.62 0.27
CA GLY A 281 11.58 -3.55 0.66
C GLY A 281 11.99 -4.76 1.50
N GLY A 282 13.28 -4.93 1.64
CA GLY A 282 13.92 -6.02 2.34
C GLY A 282 15.00 -6.67 1.48
N PRO A 283 16.12 -7.05 2.10
CA PRO A 283 17.26 -7.62 1.38
C PRO A 283 16.90 -8.88 0.59
N GLU A 284 15.98 -9.67 1.11
CA GLU A 284 15.48 -10.90 0.48
C GLU A 284 14.63 -10.63 -0.78
N LYS A 285 14.14 -9.41 -0.94
CA LYS A 285 13.32 -8.99 -2.10
C LYS A 285 14.12 -8.32 -3.21
N VAL A 286 15.40 -8.02 -2.98
CA VAL A 286 16.23 -7.29 -3.93
C VAL A 286 16.24 -7.91 -5.33
N PRO A 287 16.54 -9.21 -5.52
CA PRO A 287 16.53 -9.81 -6.84
C PRO A 287 15.15 -9.69 -7.52
N VAL A 288 14.09 -9.97 -6.76
CA VAL A 288 12.73 -9.98 -7.27
C VAL A 288 12.24 -8.56 -7.63
N LEU A 289 12.66 -7.55 -6.85
CA LEU A 289 12.35 -6.14 -7.14
C LEU A 289 13.02 -5.66 -8.43
N ILE A 290 14.31 -5.99 -8.62
CA ILE A 290 15.04 -5.67 -9.84
C ILE A 290 14.35 -6.31 -11.05
N GLN A 291 13.99 -7.57 -10.92
CA GLN A 291 13.35 -8.34 -11.98
C GLN A 291 11.97 -7.80 -12.33
N ALA A 292 11.12 -7.58 -11.33
CA ALA A 292 9.78 -7.04 -11.53
C ALA A 292 9.81 -5.63 -12.17
N ALA A 293 10.81 -4.81 -11.83
CA ALA A 293 11.03 -3.50 -12.47
C ALA A 293 11.45 -3.66 -13.94
N ARG A 294 12.39 -4.56 -14.26
CA ARG A 294 12.81 -4.87 -15.63
C ARG A 294 11.64 -5.37 -16.49
N CYS A 295 10.77 -6.18 -15.89
CA CYS A 295 9.54 -6.68 -16.52
C CYS A 295 8.42 -5.64 -16.58
N ARG A 296 8.64 -4.41 -16.08
CA ARG A 296 7.67 -3.31 -16.07
C ARG A 296 6.36 -3.63 -15.35
N PHE A 297 6.42 -4.44 -14.30
CA PHE A 297 5.25 -4.68 -13.47
C PHE A 297 4.87 -3.47 -12.62
N PHE A 298 5.84 -2.59 -12.39
CA PHE A 298 5.59 -1.29 -11.79
C PHE A 298 6.48 -0.22 -12.43
N ASN A 299 6.03 1.03 -12.34
CA ASN A 299 6.76 2.22 -12.77
C ASN A 299 7.02 3.21 -11.65
N HIS A 300 6.45 2.97 -10.45
CA HIS A 300 6.76 3.70 -9.23
C HIS A 300 7.15 2.70 -8.13
N LEU A 301 8.18 3.02 -7.36
CA LEU A 301 8.65 2.19 -6.25
C LEU A 301 8.74 3.02 -4.97
N VAL A 302 8.13 2.53 -3.90
CA VAL A 302 8.40 3.02 -2.54
C VAL A 302 9.14 1.92 -1.79
N THR A 303 10.39 2.20 -1.42
CA THR A 303 11.28 1.24 -0.77
C THR A 303 12.10 1.89 0.32
N ASP A 304 12.86 1.11 1.09
CA ASP A 304 13.77 1.63 2.09
C ASP A 304 15.20 1.81 1.53
N ARG A 305 15.98 2.64 2.22
CA ARG A 305 17.34 2.99 1.82
C ARG A 305 18.24 1.76 1.65
N LEU A 306 18.24 0.82 2.60
CA LEU A 306 19.10 -0.36 2.55
C LEU A 306 18.76 -1.26 1.35
N THR A 307 17.45 -1.40 1.07
CA THR A 307 17.00 -2.14 -0.12
C THR A 307 17.47 -1.44 -1.39
N ALA A 308 17.33 -0.12 -1.49
CA ALA A 308 17.78 0.66 -2.64
C ALA A 308 19.30 0.54 -2.88
N GLU A 309 20.10 0.68 -1.82
CA GLU A 309 21.56 0.51 -1.88
C GLU A 309 21.93 -0.89 -2.40
N ARG A 310 21.30 -1.94 -1.86
CA ARG A 310 21.55 -3.33 -2.31
C ARG A 310 21.09 -3.57 -3.74
N MET A 311 19.98 -2.99 -4.18
CA MET A 311 19.54 -3.07 -5.59
C MET A 311 20.62 -2.52 -6.52
N ILE A 312 21.21 -1.36 -6.19
CA ILE A 312 22.30 -0.76 -6.99
C ILE A 312 23.53 -1.66 -6.99
N GLN A 313 23.97 -2.13 -5.81
CA GLN A 313 25.12 -3.03 -5.70
C GLN A 313 24.96 -4.33 -6.50
N THR A 314 23.76 -4.94 -6.45
CA THR A 314 23.46 -6.15 -7.24
C THR A 314 23.56 -5.88 -8.73
N MET A 315 22.98 -4.77 -9.21
CA MET A 315 23.08 -4.40 -10.63
C MET A 315 24.49 -4.02 -11.07
N ASP A 316 25.33 -3.50 -10.17
CA ASP A 316 26.75 -3.22 -10.46
C ASP A 316 27.54 -4.52 -10.60
N GLY A 317 27.28 -5.53 -9.75
CA GLY A 317 27.87 -6.84 -9.84
C GLY A 317 27.49 -7.59 -11.12
N GLU A 318 26.23 -7.47 -11.57
CA GLU A 318 25.77 -8.06 -12.84
C GLU A 318 26.42 -7.41 -14.08
N ALA A 319 26.77 -6.12 -14.00
CA ALA A 319 27.42 -5.41 -15.11
C ALA A 319 28.93 -5.67 -15.22
N ALA A 320 29.53 -6.25 -14.18
CA ALA A 320 30.95 -6.57 -14.09
C ALA A 320 31.29 -8.00 -14.54
N VAL A 321 30.30 -8.86 -14.81
CA VAL A 321 30.38 -10.22 -15.32
C VAL A 321 30.02 -10.23 -16.80
#